data_464729dce1818d05c6ae2b4c38551c82
#
_entry.id   464729dce1818d05c6ae2b4c38551c82
#
_cell.length_a   1.000
_cell.length_b   1.000
_cell.length_c   1.000
_cell.angle_alpha   90.00
_cell.angle_beta   90.00
_cell.angle_gamma   90.00
#
_symmetry.space_group_name_H-M   'P 1'
#
loop_
_entity.id
_entity.type
_entity.pdbx_description
1 polymer ?
#
loop_
_entity_poly.entity_id
_entity_poly.type
_entity_poly.pdbx_seq_one_letter_code
_entity_poly.pdbx_strand_id
1 'polypeptide(L)'
;MAIMEDMYSLSDAQIEKRIGEKVKAVRLKQNITQDSLAKSSSISLSSVKKVEAGKIGSFDTLLRILRTLGMLDELSHLCEEEQTSPSEYFDMVNSAKKGRRKRAVGTLKKDKGESAW
;
A
#
# COMPACT_ATOMS: atom_id res chain seq x y z
N MET A 1 7.04 21.96 15.13
CA MET A 1 5.77 21.34 15.15
C MET A 1 5.24 20.99 13.77
N ALA A 2 4.73 19.82 13.62
CA ALA A 2 4.25 19.39 12.32
C ALA A 2 2.85 19.94 12.07
N ILE A 3 2.62 20.40 10.86
CA ILE A 3 1.31 20.81 10.43
C ILE A 3 0.73 19.66 9.59
N MET A 4 -0.43 19.19 10.00
CA MET A 4 -1.09 18.14 9.24
C MET A 4 -1.72 18.74 8.00
N GLU A 5 -1.22 18.33 6.86
CA GLU A 5 -1.83 18.74 5.61
C GLU A 5 -2.97 17.80 5.26
N ASP A 6 -3.94 18.35 4.56
CA ASP A 6 -5.02 17.54 4.03
C ASP A 6 -4.47 16.75 2.84
N MET A 7 -4.33 15.44 3.02
CA MET A 7 -3.79 14.58 1.98
C MET A 7 -4.63 14.62 0.71
N TYR A 8 -5.91 14.88 0.85
CA TYR A 8 -6.79 14.92 -0.31
C TYR A 8 -6.59 16.16 -1.18
N SER A 9 -5.87 17.16 -0.67
CA SER A 9 -5.55 18.34 -1.46
C SER A 9 -4.28 18.14 -2.29
N LEU A 10 -3.56 17.05 -2.08
CA LEU A 10 -2.33 16.77 -2.81
C LEU A 10 -2.61 15.89 -4.01
N SER A 11 -1.90 16.14 -5.11
CA SER A 11 -1.97 15.24 -6.25
C SER A 11 -1.20 13.95 -5.93
N ASP A 12 -1.46 12.92 -6.71
CA ASP A 12 -0.72 11.67 -6.55
C ASP A 12 0.78 11.89 -6.70
N ALA A 13 1.17 12.71 -7.68
CA ALA A 13 2.58 13.00 -7.89
C ALA A 13 3.21 13.70 -6.69
N GLN A 14 2.47 14.59 -6.05
CA GLN A 14 2.96 15.27 -4.85
C GLN A 14 3.12 14.31 -3.70
N ILE A 15 2.19 13.37 -3.55
CA ILE A 15 2.28 12.35 -2.50
C ILE A 15 3.50 11.47 -2.73
N GLU A 16 3.68 11.00 -3.97
CA GLU A 16 4.84 10.17 -4.29
C GLU A 16 6.14 10.91 -4.05
N LYS A 17 6.18 12.18 -4.39
CA LYS A 17 7.38 12.99 -4.15
C LYS A 17 7.69 13.09 -2.67
N ARG A 18 6.68 13.28 -1.84
CA ARG A 18 6.88 13.35 -0.40
C ARG A 18 7.34 12.04 0.18
N ILE A 19 6.83 10.93 -0.32
CA ILE A 19 7.29 9.62 0.09
C ILE A 19 8.77 9.45 -0.26
N GLY A 20 9.13 9.82 -1.48
CA GLY A 20 10.53 9.74 -1.91
C GLY A 20 11.46 10.57 -1.06
N GLU A 21 11.03 11.79 -0.71
CA GLU A 21 11.82 12.67 0.15
C GLU A 21 12.00 12.07 1.54
N LYS A 22 10.95 11.44 2.05
CA LYS A 22 11.03 10.78 3.36
C LYS A 22 11.98 9.60 3.33
N VAL A 23 11.91 8.80 2.28
CA VAL A 23 12.83 7.67 2.10
C VAL A 23 14.27 8.17 2.09
N LYS A 24 14.54 9.22 1.32
CA LYS A 24 15.88 9.78 1.25
C LYS A 24 16.34 10.31 2.61
N ALA A 25 15.47 11.01 3.32
CA ALA A 25 15.81 11.57 4.61
C ALA A 25 16.17 10.48 5.62
N VAL A 26 15.38 9.41 5.66
CA VAL A 26 15.65 8.30 6.58
C VAL A 26 16.94 7.58 6.19
N ARG A 27 17.15 7.38 4.89
CA ARG A 27 18.39 6.75 4.43
C ARG A 27 19.62 7.54 4.87
N LEU A 28 19.58 8.86 4.68
CA LEU A 28 20.70 9.70 5.06
C LEU A 28 20.90 9.71 6.58
N LYS A 29 19.82 9.69 7.32
CA LYS A 29 19.89 9.65 8.77
C LYS A 29 20.55 8.36 9.26
N GLN A 30 20.36 7.27 8.52
CA GLN A 30 20.99 5.99 8.86
C GLN A 30 22.39 5.84 8.26
N ASN A 31 22.89 6.88 7.58
CA ASN A 31 24.23 6.83 6.97
C ASN A 31 24.36 5.75 5.92
N ILE A 32 23.32 5.54 5.13
CA ILE A 32 23.32 4.50 4.09
C ILE A 32 23.41 5.17 2.73
N THR A 33 24.26 4.64 1.85
CA THR A 33 24.32 5.13 0.46
C THR A 33 23.17 4.55 -0.35
N GLN A 34 22.86 5.19 -1.47
CA GLN A 34 21.86 4.66 -2.38
C GLN A 34 22.24 3.27 -2.90
N ASP A 35 23.52 3.08 -3.18
CA ASP A 35 24.00 1.79 -3.66
C ASP A 35 23.82 0.69 -2.60
N SER A 36 24.14 1.01 -1.37
CA SER A 36 23.99 0.06 -0.28
C SER A 36 22.51 -0.28 -0.05
N LEU A 37 21.64 0.73 -0.13
CA LEU A 37 20.22 0.49 0.00
C LEU A 37 19.70 -0.39 -1.13
N ALA A 38 20.17 -0.16 -2.35
CA ALA A 38 19.76 -0.97 -3.48
C ALA A 38 20.16 -2.43 -3.27
N LYS A 39 21.38 -2.67 -2.85
CA LYS A 39 21.87 -4.04 -2.63
C LYS A 39 21.08 -4.72 -1.51
N SER A 40 20.88 -4.04 -0.42
CA SER A 40 20.16 -4.63 0.72
C SER A 40 18.69 -4.88 0.41
N SER A 41 18.11 -4.11 -0.50
CA SER A 41 16.70 -4.25 -0.88
C SER A 41 16.51 -5.16 -2.08
N SER A 42 17.61 -5.65 -2.68
CA SER A 42 17.57 -6.50 -3.87
C SER A 42 16.90 -5.82 -5.04
N ILE A 43 17.20 -4.54 -5.23
CA ILE A 43 16.70 -3.78 -6.38
C ILE A 43 17.88 -3.03 -7.01
N SER A 44 17.65 -2.46 -8.18
CA SER A 44 18.71 -1.74 -8.87
C SER A 44 18.93 -0.37 -8.24
N LEU A 45 20.13 0.16 -8.42
CA LEU A 45 20.42 1.53 -7.99
C LEU A 45 19.48 2.52 -8.68
N SER A 46 19.18 2.28 -9.94
CA SER A 46 18.26 3.11 -10.69
C SER A 46 16.89 3.16 -10.02
N SER A 47 16.43 2.02 -9.49
CA SER A 47 15.14 1.98 -8.79
C SER A 47 15.14 2.83 -7.53
N VAL A 48 16.23 2.78 -6.76
CA VAL A 48 16.35 3.62 -5.57
C VAL A 48 16.32 5.08 -5.95
N LYS A 49 17.06 5.46 -6.97
CA LYS A 49 17.10 6.85 -7.41
C LYS A 49 15.72 7.33 -7.84
N LYS A 50 14.98 6.49 -8.55
CA LYS A 50 13.63 6.86 -9.00
C LYS A 50 12.68 7.04 -7.83
N VAL A 51 12.71 6.14 -6.86
CA VAL A 51 11.85 6.27 -5.69
C VAL A 51 12.14 7.55 -4.93
N GLU A 52 13.43 7.86 -4.72
CA GLU A 52 13.79 9.08 -4.00
C GLU A 52 13.44 10.33 -4.78
N ALA A 53 13.33 10.24 -6.09
CA ALA A 53 12.88 11.35 -6.93
C ALA A 53 11.35 11.45 -6.99
N GLY A 54 10.63 10.56 -6.31
CA GLY A 54 9.18 10.59 -6.32
C GLY A 54 8.55 9.84 -7.48
N LYS A 55 9.33 9.02 -8.17
CA LYS A 55 8.82 8.24 -9.30
C LYS A 55 8.73 6.78 -8.87
N ILE A 56 7.67 6.48 -8.15
CA ILE A 56 7.47 5.15 -7.59
C ILE A 56 6.68 4.31 -8.58
N GLY A 57 7.40 3.47 -9.32
CA GLY A 57 6.77 2.69 -10.37
C GLY A 57 6.08 1.43 -9.88
N SER A 58 6.49 0.93 -8.72
CA SER A 58 6.00 -0.34 -8.23
C SER A 58 5.91 -0.29 -6.72
N PHE A 59 4.78 -0.75 -6.20
CA PHE A 59 4.60 -0.81 -4.76
C PHE A 59 5.53 -1.85 -4.13
N ASP A 60 5.80 -2.93 -4.86
CA ASP A 60 6.74 -3.95 -4.41
C ASP A 60 8.11 -3.35 -4.15
N THR A 61 8.60 -2.54 -5.06
CA THR A 61 9.89 -1.86 -4.89
C THR A 61 9.88 -0.99 -3.64
N LEU A 62 8.81 -0.24 -3.44
CA LEU A 62 8.69 0.61 -2.26
C LEU A 62 8.68 -0.23 -0.99
N LEU A 63 7.98 -1.34 -0.98
CA LEU A 63 7.95 -2.21 0.20
C LEU A 63 9.34 -2.72 0.57
N ARG A 64 10.13 -3.09 -0.43
CA ARG A 64 11.49 -3.57 -0.19
C ARG A 64 12.35 -2.50 0.45
N ILE A 65 12.24 -1.27 -0.03
CA ILE A 65 12.97 -0.15 0.54
C ILE A 65 12.53 0.12 1.97
N LEU A 66 11.22 0.18 2.20
CA LEU A 66 10.70 0.46 3.53
C LEU A 66 11.13 -0.62 4.53
N ARG A 67 11.15 -1.87 4.09
CA ARG A 67 11.59 -2.96 4.96
C ARG A 67 13.06 -2.79 5.35
N THR A 68 13.89 -2.47 4.38
CA THR A 68 15.33 -2.30 4.63
C THR A 68 15.60 -1.14 5.58
N LEU A 69 14.86 -0.06 5.45
CA LEU A 69 15.06 1.13 6.29
C LEU A 69 14.33 1.05 7.63
N GLY A 70 13.55 -0.02 7.86
CA GLY A 70 12.81 -0.15 9.11
C GLY A 70 11.59 0.74 9.17
N MET A 71 10.97 1.02 8.03
CA MET A 71 9.84 1.92 7.93
C MET A 71 8.51 1.22 7.66
N LEU A 72 8.45 -0.10 7.78
CA LEU A 72 7.19 -0.80 7.51
C LEU A 72 6.06 -0.39 8.44
N ASP A 73 6.41 0.12 9.63
CA ASP A 73 5.39 0.57 10.57
C ASP A 73 4.54 1.70 10.00
N GLU A 74 5.07 2.43 9.02
CA GLU A 74 4.30 3.49 8.38
C GLU A 74 3.07 2.95 7.67
N LEU A 75 3.06 1.66 7.36
CA LEU A 75 1.95 1.02 6.66
C LEU A 75 1.02 0.26 7.60
N SER A 76 1.26 0.33 8.91
CA SER A 76 0.54 -0.51 9.86
C SER A 76 -0.98 -0.29 9.79
N HIS A 77 -1.40 0.95 9.59
CA HIS A 77 -2.83 1.26 9.52
C HIS A 77 -3.51 0.62 8.32
N LEU A 78 -2.77 0.42 7.24
CA LEU A 78 -3.34 -0.22 6.06
C LEU A 78 -3.54 -1.72 6.26
N CYS A 79 -2.83 -2.30 7.21
CA CYS A 79 -2.87 -3.74 7.46
C CYS A 79 -3.72 -4.10 8.68
N GLU A 80 -4.24 -3.11 9.38
CA GLU A 80 -5.05 -3.35 10.56
C GLU A 80 -6.43 -3.88 10.17
N GLU A 81 -6.91 -4.82 10.94
CA GLU A 81 -8.29 -5.25 10.81
C GLU A 81 -9.16 -4.25 11.54
N GLU A 82 -10.29 -3.93 10.92
CA GLU A 82 -11.22 -3.03 11.54
C GLU A 82 -11.89 -3.71 12.73
N GLN A 83 -12.00 -2.97 13.83
CA GLN A 83 -12.67 -3.47 15.01
C GLN A 83 -14.13 -3.08 14.92
N THR A 84 -14.99 -4.08 14.88
CA THR A 84 -16.43 -3.85 14.82
C THR A 84 -17.09 -4.39 16.08
N SER A 85 -18.25 -3.82 16.43
CA SER A 85 -19.06 -4.39 17.47
C SER A 85 -19.64 -5.73 16.99
N PRO A 86 -20.08 -6.60 17.91
CA PRO A 86 -20.68 -7.87 17.49
C PRO A 86 -21.84 -7.69 16.52
N SER A 87 -22.69 -6.70 16.73
CA SER A 87 -23.82 -6.48 15.82
C SER A 87 -23.36 -5.98 14.45
N GLU A 88 -22.36 -5.12 14.42
CA GLU A 88 -21.81 -4.66 13.15
C GLU A 88 -21.19 -5.80 12.37
N TYR A 89 -20.45 -6.64 13.06
CA TYR A 89 -19.85 -7.78 12.43
C TYR A 89 -20.90 -8.71 11.83
N PHE A 90 -21.97 -8.95 12.59
CA PHE A 90 -23.07 -9.79 12.13
C PHE A 90 -23.71 -9.22 10.87
N ASP A 91 -23.94 -7.93 10.85
CA ASP A 91 -24.52 -7.26 9.69
C ASP A 91 -23.62 -7.36 8.47
N MET A 92 -22.33 -7.19 8.65
CA MET A 92 -21.36 -7.33 7.56
C MET A 92 -21.40 -8.72 6.95
N VAL A 93 -21.40 -9.75 7.78
CA VAL A 93 -21.44 -11.12 7.30
C VAL A 93 -22.73 -11.38 6.52
N ASN A 94 -23.85 -10.92 7.02
CA ASN A 94 -25.13 -11.10 6.33
C ASN A 94 -25.16 -10.38 4.98
N SER A 95 -24.64 -9.17 4.95
CA SER A 95 -24.58 -8.42 3.68
C SER A 95 -23.70 -9.13 2.66
N ALA A 96 -22.57 -9.66 3.10
CA ALA A 96 -21.68 -10.38 2.20
C ALA A 96 -22.35 -11.64 1.66
N LYS A 97 -23.10 -12.36 2.50
CA LYS A 97 -23.81 -13.55 2.05
C LYS A 97 -24.86 -13.21 1.02
N LYS A 98 -25.62 -12.15 1.24
CA LYS A 98 -26.62 -11.72 0.29
C LYS A 98 -25.99 -11.32 -1.04
N GLY A 99 -24.88 -10.62 -1.00
CA GLY A 99 -24.18 -10.21 -2.18
C GLY A 99 -23.68 -11.41 -2.99
N ARG A 100 -23.14 -12.40 -2.30
CA ARG A 100 -22.65 -13.59 -2.96
C ARG A 100 -23.78 -14.38 -3.61
N ARG A 101 -24.92 -14.49 -2.95
CA ARG A 101 -26.07 -15.20 -3.53
C ARG A 101 -26.56 -14.51 -4.78
N LYS A 102 -26.64 -13.19 -4.75
CA LYS A 102 -27.03 -12.45 -5.94
C LYS A 102 -26.11 -12.72 -7.10
N ARG A 103 -24.83 -12.72 -6.85
CA ARG A 103 -23.87 -12.97 -7.92
C ARG A 103 -24.00 -14.37 -8.47
N ALA A 104 -24.18 -15.36 -7.62
CA ALA A 104 -24.29 -16.73 -8.05
C ALA A 104 -25.49 -16.95 -8.95
N VAL A 105 -26.59 -16.26 -8.66
CA VAL A 105 -27.82 -16.41 -9.45
C VAL A 105 -27.75 -15.57 -10.70
N GLY A 106 -27.27 -14.36 -10.62
CA GLY A 106 -27.37 -13.42 -11.71
C GLY A 106 -26.25 -13.43 -12.69
N THR A 107 -25.11 -13.95 -12.35
CA THR A 107 -23.98 -13.85 -13.22
C THR A 107 -23.67 -15.05 -13.93
N LEU A 108 -24.17 -16.01 -13.68
CA LEU A 108 -23.83 -17.08 -14.28
C LEU A 108 -24.15 -17.09 -15.51
N LYS A 109 -24.46 -16.50 -15.85
CA LYS A 109 -24.57 -16.40 -17.02
C LYS A 109 -23.44 -16.24 -17.47
N LYS A 110 -22.97 -16.46 -17.20
CA LYS A 110 -21.94 -16.43 -17.41
C LYS A 110 -21.17 -17.05 -17.12
N ASP A 111 -21.49 -17.47 -16.84
CA ASP A 111 -20.85 -18.09 -16.57
C ASP A 111 -20.95 -18.87 -16.47
N LYS A 112 -21.55 -19.41 -16.62
CA LYS A 112 -21.63 -20.09 -16.35
C LYS A 112 -21.13 -20.65 -16.28
N GLY A 113 -21.16 -20.77 -16.12
CA GLY A 113 -20.72 -21.22 -15.84
C GLY A 113 -20.34 -21.20 -15.20
N GLU A 114 -20.58 -20.95 -14.85
CA GLU A 114 -20.33 -20.81 -14.24
C GLU A 114 -19.94 -20.97 -13.58
N SER A 115 -20.09 -21.38 -13.48
CA SER A 115 -19.85 -21.44 -12.73
C SER A 115 -19.33 -21.39 -12.00
N ALA A 116 -19.15 -21.56 -12.12
CA ALA A 116 -18.47 -21.61 -11.19
C ALA A 116 -18.43 -20.76 -10.37
N TRP A 117 -18.42 -20.61 -9.85
CA TRP A 117 -18.47 -19.81 -9.03
C TRP A 117 -18.34 -20.01 -7.89
#